data_843d3548c4a584c23d3dab7e7def6962
#
_entry.id   843d3548c4a584c23d3dab7e7def6962
#
_cell.length_a   1.000
_cell.length_b   1.000
_cell.length_c   1.000
_cell.angle_alpha   90.00
_cell.angle_beta   90.00
_cell.angle_gamma   90.00
#
_symmetry.space_group_name_H-M   'P 1'
#
loop_
_entity.id
_entity.type
_entity.pdbx_description
1 polymer ?
#
loop_
_entity_poly.entity_id
_entity_poly.type
_entity_poly.pdbx_seq_one_letter_code
_entity_poly.pdbx_strand_id
1 'polypeptide(L)'
;MTEENGKIRNISYFQAIFEAHQEEMLRDERVVLIGEDISLYTKAGILDAGLERRIFSAPISENGFCGMGVGAALTGLRPVVDLTIASFVYLAMDQIVNQAAKIRYMTGGQATIPIVFRASMWHEGSNAAHHSDRPYPMLMNAPGLKIVVPATPADVKGLIKSAIRDDVPVVVFEDNSLWFQSGPVPEGEHLTPLGVAATRRPGDDVTLVAIGGAQKVALEAATALASEGCSVEVIDPRSLVPLDRPAILGSVERTGRLVIADPANRTCSAASEIAAIAAEEAFHCLKAPIMRITTPDIPIPFSPSLEDPLYPSTEKIVDVIQKLQ
;
A
#
# COMPACT_ATOMS: atom_id res chain seq x y z
N MET A 1 -18.44 -28.75 7.67
CA MET A 1 -17.28 -27.94 7.24
C MET A 1 -16.55 -27.58 8.51
N THR A 2 -15.48 -28.30 8.80
CA THR A 2 -14.65 -28.14 10.00
C THR A 2 -13.84 -26.85 9.87
N GLU A 3 -14.03 -25.93 10.80
CA GLU A 3 -13.16 -24.76 10.98
C GLU A 3 -11.74 -25.27 11.30
N GLU A 4 -10.87 -25.28 10.31
CA GLU A 4 -9.42 -25.23 10.56
C GLU A 4 -9.13 -23.79 11.05
N ASN A 5 -9.26 -23.58 12.37
CA ASN A 5 -8.66 -22.44 13.03
C ASN A 5 -7.14 -22.57 12.89
N GLY A 6 -6.59 -22.08 11.78
CA GLY A 6 -5.16 -22.03 11.55
C GLY A 6 -4.48 -21.32 12.73
N LYS A 7 -3.38 -21.89 13.24
CA LYS A 7 -2.56 -21.22 14.25
C LYS A 7 -2.23 -19.82 13.78
N ILE A 8 -2.31 -18.83 14.67
CA ILE A 8 -1.90 -17.47 14.43
C ILE A 8 -0.45 -17.31 14.94
N ARG A 9 0.43 -16.80 14.08
CA ARG A 9 1.80 -16.42 14.45
C ARG A 9 1.89 -14.89 14.55
N ASN A 10 2.70 -14.42 15.46
CA ASN A 10 3.02 -13.00 15.57
C ASN A 10 4.37 -12.76 14.88
N ILE A 11 4.36 -12.13 13.71
CA ILE A 11 5.55 -11.86 12.90
C ILE A 11 5.62 -10.38 12.53
N SER A 12 6.83 -9.90 12.23
CA SER A 12 7.00 -8.53 11.76
C SER A 12 6.44 -8.34 10.35
N TYR A 13 6.10 -7.09 10.02
CA TYR A 13 5.68 -6.71 8.67
C TYR A 13 6.77 -7.06 7.63
N PHE A 14 8.05 -6.78 7.96
CA PHE A 14 9.18 -7.14 7.11
C PHE A 14 9.27 -8.66 6.87
N GLN A 15 9.14 -9.46 7.92
CA GLN A 15 9.14 -10.92 7.79
C GLN A 15 7.96 -11.39 6.92
N ALA A 16 6.79 -10.79 7.07
CA ALA A 16 5.59 -11.12 6.31
C ALA A 16 5.75 -10.87 4.80
N ILE A 17 6.47 -9.80 4.40
CA ILE A 17 6.82 -9.52 2.99
C ILE A 17 7.60 -10.70 2.39
N PHE A 18 8.66 -11.13 3.04
CA PHE A 18 9.54 -12.16 2.48
C PHE A 18 8.95 -13.56 2.56
N GLU A 19 8.15 -13.86 3.59
CA GLU A 19 7.37 -15.09 3.61
C GLU A 19 6.39 -15.17 2.42
N ALA A 20 5.74 -14.07 2.06
CA ALA A 20 4.86 -14.04 0.89
C ALA A 20 5.62 -14.38 -0.39
N HIS A 21 6.79 -13.79 -0.61
CA HIS A 21 7.62 -14.08 -1.79
C HIS A 21 8.07 -15.54 -1.80
N GLN A 22 8.61 -16.03 -0.68
CA GLN A 22 9.09 -17.40 -0.58
C GLN A 22 7.97 -18.42 -0.83
N GLU A 23 6.82 -18.24 -0.20
CA GLU A 23 5.67 -19.13 -0.39
C GLU A 23 5.19 -19.15 -1.85
N GLU A 24 5.08 -18.00 -2.51
CA GLU A 24 4.66 -17.94 -3.91
C GLU A 24 5.73 -18.50 -4.87
N MET A 25 7.01 -18.28 -4.61
CA MET A 25 8.09 -18.87 -5.38
C MET A 25 8.14 -20.41 -5.22
N LEU A 26 7.84 -20.92 -4.04
CA LEU A 26 7.75 -22.39 -3.81
C LEU A 26 6.51 -22.99 -4.46
N ARG A 27 5.40 -22.25 -4.49
CA ARG A 27 4.13 -22.69 -5.09
C ARG A 27 4.16 -22.71 -6.62
N ASP A 28 4.81 -21.71 -7.25
CA ASP A 28 4.78 -21.52 -8.70
C ASP A 28 6.20 -21.21 -9.22
N GLU A 29 6.73 -22.10 -10.05
CA GLU A 29 8.07 -21.96 -10.62
C GLU A 29 8.24 -20.76 -11.56
N ARG A 30 7.15 -20.19 -12.06
CA ARG A 30 7.14 -19.00 -12.92
C ARG A 30 7.40 -17.70 -12.13
N VAL A 31 7.29 -17.74 -10.79
CA VAL A 31 7.55 -16.56 -9.95
C VAL A 31 9.04 -16.33 -9.85
N VAL A 32 9.48 -15.15 -10.27
CA VAL A 32 10.88 -14.72 -10.25
C VAL A 32 11.01 -13.35 -9.59
N LEU A 33 12.12 -13.08 -8.93
CA LEU A 33 12.44 -11.77 -8.36
C LEU A 33 13.48 -11.08 -9.26
N ILE A 34 13.25 -9.78 -9.53
CA ILE A 34 14.12 -8.95 -10.35
C ILE A 34 14.33 -7.61 -9.64
N GLY A 35 15.53 -7.11 -9.56
CA GLY A 35 15.81 -5.79 -8.96
C GLY A 35 17.29 -5.60 -8.65
N GLU A 36 17.62 -4.43 -8.14
CA GLU A 36 18.94 -4.13 -7.60
C GLU A 36 19.06 -4.70 -6.19
N ASP A 37 20.28 -5.07 -5.77
CA ASP A 37 20.61 -5.56 -4.42
C ASP A 37 19.83 -6.77 -3.89
N ILE A 38 18.89 -7.31 -4.64
CA ILE A 38 18.02 -8.42 -4.19
C ILE A 38 18.76 -9.73 -3.93
N SER A 39 19.99 -9.90 -4.46
CA SER A 39 20.84 -11.03 -4.10
C SER A 39 21.21 -11.05 -2.61
N LEU A 40 21.06 -9.92 -1.92
CA LEU A 40 21.25 -9.84 -0.47
C LEU A 40 20.21 -10.66 0.28
N TYR A 41 19.02 -10.88 -0.28
CA TYR A 41 17.93 -11.60 0.41
C TYR A 41 18.28 -13.06 0.68
N THR A 42 18.93 -13.76 -0.26
CA THR A 42 19.42 -15.13 -0.01
C THR A 42 20.70 -15.12 0.81
N LYS A 43 21.64 -14.21 0.54
CA LYS A 43 22.89 -14.09 1.30
C LYS A 43 22.65 -13.79 2.78
N ALA A 44 21.63 -13.00 3.10
CA ALA A 44 21.24 -12.71 4.48
C ALA A 44 20.37 -13.80 5.12
N GLY A 45 20.03 -14.86 4.39
CA GLY A 45 19.15 -15.93 4.86
C GLY A 45 17.68 -15.51 5.01
N ILE A 46 17.29 -14.44 4.33
CA ILE A 46 15.90 -13.94 4.32
C ILE A 46 15.02 -14.81 3.42
N LEU A 47 15.57 -15.25 2.28
CA LEU A 47 14.96 -16.22 1.38
C LEU A 47 15.81 -17.50 1.33
N ASP A 48 15.12 -18.63 1.04
CA ASP A 48 15.77 -19.92 0.90
C ASP A 48 16.83 -19.90 -0.22
N ALA A 49 18.03 -20.41 0.07
CA ALA A 49 19.11 -20.50 -0.89
C ALA A 49 18.76 -21.31 -2.14
N GLY A 50 17.82 -22.25 -2.06
CA GLY A 50 17.31 -23.01 -3.21
C GLY A 50 16.59 -22.16 -4.26
N LEU A 51 16.22 -20.92 -3.93
CA LEU A 51 15.53 -19.99 -4.83
C LEU A 51 16.48 -19.08 -5.64
N GLU A 52 17.81 -19.11 -5.40
CA GLU A 52 18.77 -18.20 -6.03
C GLU A 52 18.70 -18.16 -7.56
N ARG A 53 18.41 -19.29 -8.21
CA ARG A 53 18.29 -19.37 -9.68
C ARG A 53 17.12 -18.55 -10.25
N ARG A 54 16.23 -18.10 -9.41
CA ARG A 54 15.05 -17.31 -9.78
C ARG A 54 15.09 -15.88 -9.22
N ILE A 55 16.27 -15.45 -8.78
CA ILE A 55 16.56 -14.10 -8.27
C ILE A 55 17.57 -13.45 -9.21
N PHE A 56 17.13 -12.43 -9.93
CA PHE A 56 17.90 -11.75 -10.95
C PHE A 56 18.33 -10.37 -10.46
N SER A 57 19.51 -10.29 -9.88
CA SER A 57 20.11 -9.03 -9.44
C SER A 57 20.54 -8.22 -10.65
N ALA A 58 20.02 -7.02 -10.78
CA ALA A 58 20.33 -6.07 -11.85
C ALA A 58 21.29 -4.99 -11.35
N PRO A 59 22.06 -4.34 -12.24
CA PRO A 59 22.70 -3.07 -11.90
C PRO A 59 21.63 -2.00 -11.69
N ILE A 60 21.99 -0.88 -11.04
CA ILE A 60 21.10 0.28 -10.85
C ILE A 60 20.67 0.80 -12.22
N SER A 61 19.45 0.47 -12.63
CA SER A 61 18.89 0.78 -13.94
C SER A 61 17.40 0.47 -13.97
N GLU A 62 16.61 1.19 -13.20
CA GLU A 62 15.18 0.88 -12.91
C GLU A 62 14.36 0.76 -14.19
N ASN A 63 14.58 1.64 -15.17
CA ASN A 63 13.93 1.52 -16.47
C ASN A 63 14.29 0.21 -17.18
N GLY A 64 15.55 -0.23 -17.09
CA GLY A 64 16.03 -1.46 -17.71
C GLY A 64 15.45 -2.71 -17.07
N PHE A 65 15.57 -2.87 -15.76
CA PHE A 65 15.08 -4.08 -15.11
C PHE A 65 13.55 -4.14 -14.98
N CYS A 66 12.85 -2.99 -14.92
CA CYS A 66 11.40 -2.97 -15.04
C CYS A 66 10.94 -3.42 -16.44
N GLY A 67 11.62 -2.95 -17.51
CA GLY A 67 11.37 -3.41 -18.88
C GLY A 67 11.64 -4.91 -19.05
N MET A 68 12.72 -5.42 -18.45
CA MET A 68 12.99 -6.86 -18.40
C MET A 68 11.84 -7.62 -17.71
N GLY A 69 11.32 -7.10 -16.62
CA GLY A 69 10.16 -7.67 -15.91
C GLY A 69 8.91 -7.71 -16.80
N VAL A 70 8.61 -6.63 -17.52
CA VAL A 70 7.48 -6.58 -18.47
C VAL A 70 7.65 -7.62 -19.58
N GLY A 71 8.85 -7.73 -20.15
CA GLY A 71 9.16 -8.75 -21.15
C GLY A 71 9.02 -10.17 -20.61
N ALA A 72 9.50 -10.42 -19.40
CA ALA A 72 9.36 -11.71 -18.73
C ALA A 72 7.89 -12.08 -18.48
N ALA A 73 7.06 -11.12 -18.06
CA ALA A 73 5.63 -11.34 -17.90
C ALA A 73 4.94 -11.70 -19.22
N LEU A 74 5.29 -11.02 -20.31
CA LEU A 74 4.77 -11.32 -21.66
C LEU A 74 5.14 -12.73 -22.15
N THR A 75 6.23 -13.32 -21.64
CA THR A 75 6.66 -14.68 -21.99
C THR A 75 6.13 -15.74 -21.03
N GLY A 76 5.27 -15.39 -20.09
CA GLY A 76 4.57 -16.32 -19.20
C GLY A 76 5.17 -16.48 -17.80
N LEU A 77 6.20 -15.71 -17.44
CA LEU A 77 6.67 -15.63 -16.07
C LEU A 77 5.77 -14.73 -15.22
N ARG A 78 5.94 -14.80 -13.89
CA ARG A 78 5.30 -13.92 -12.89
C ARG A 78 6.37 -13.14 -12.12
N PRO A 79 6.93 -12.10 -12.71
CA PRO A 79 8.00 -11.35 -12.09
C PRO A 79 7.49 -10.46 -10.96
N VAL A 80 8.22 -10.46 -9.86
CA VAL A 80 8.16 -9.44 -8.84
C VAL A 80 9.39 -8.55 -9.03
N VAL A 81 9.16 -7.29 -9.38
CA VAL A 81 10.20 -6.31 -9.64
C VAL A 81 10.34 -5.42 -8.41
N ASP A 82 11.50 -5.51 -7.77
CA ASP A 82 11.82 -4.74 -6.57
C ASP A 82 12.56 -3.45 -6.96
N LEU A 83 11.91 -2.33 -6.72
CA LEU A 83 12.43 -0.99 -6.95
C LEU A 83 13.12 -0.40 -5.70
N THR A 84 13.18 -1.16 -4.62
CA THR A 84 13.77 -0.79 -3.34
C THR A 84 13.07 0.41 -2.70
N ILE A 85 13.20 1.61 -3.28
CA ILE A 85 12.65 2.87 -2.76
C ILE A 85 11.56 3.41 -3.69
N ALA A 86 10.47 3.90 -3.12
CA ALA A 86 9.30 4.32 -3.89
C ALA A 86 9.60 5.46 -4.88
N SER A 87 10.51 6.37 -4.57
CA SER A 87 10.91 7.45 -5.49
C SER A 87 11.58 6.93 -6.77
N PHE A 88 12.15 5.73 -6.75
CA PHE A 88 12.83 5.15 -7.94
C PHE A 88 11.84 4.73 -9.02
N VAL A 89 10.57 4.63 -8.70
CA VAL A 89 9.49 4.42 -9.67
C VAL A 89 9.50 5.50 -10.76
N TYR A 90 9.97 6.72 -10.47
CA TYR A 90 10.05 7.81 -11.45
C TYR A 90 10.97 7.49 -12.62
N LEU A 91 12.05 6.74 -12.38
CA LEU A 91 12.97 6.31 -13.42
C LEU A 91 12.37 5.22 -14.32
N ALA A 92 11.39 4.49 -13.83
CA ALA A 92 10.74 3.37 -14.53
C ALA A 92 9.33 3.71 -15.06
N MET A 93 8.90 4.97 -15.02
CA MET A 93 7.53 5.37 -15.35
C MET A 93 7.08 4.90 -16.73
N ASP A 94 7.94 4.92 -17.74
CA ASP A 94 7.59 4.41 -19.08
C ASP A 94 7.23 2.91 -19.04
N GLN A 95 8.03 2.11 -18.36
CA GLN A 95 7.82 0.67 -18.30
C GLN A 95 6.56 0.30 -17.49
N ILE A 96 6.27 1.06 -16.45
CA ILE A 96 5.09 0.84 -15.59
C ILE A 96 3.83 1.36 -16.28
N VAL A 97 3.83 2.64 -16.73
CA VAL A 97 2.61 3.34 -17.18
C VAL A 97 2.33 3.10 -18.67
N ASN A 98 3.35 3.07 -19.53
CA ASN A 98 3.12 2.89 -20.96
C ASN A 98 3.15 1.42 -21.38
N GLN A 99 4.06 0.64 -20.81
CA GLN A 99 4.19 -0.77 -21.19
C GLN A 99 3.27 -1.67 -20.36
N ALA A 100 3.55 -1.85 -19.06
CA ALA A 100 2.81 -2.78 -18.23
C ALA A 100 1.30 -2.45 -18.20
N ALA A 101 0.94 -1.21 -17.95
CA ALA A 101 -0.48 -0.82 -17.80
C ALA A 101 -1.28 -0.93 -19.10
N LYS A 102 -0.67 -0.71 -20.28
CA LYS A 102 -1.41 -0.51 -21.53
C LYS A 102 -1.33 -1.66 -22.53
N ILE A 103 -0.30 -2.51 -22.48
CA ILE A 103 -0.10 -3.56 -23.48
C ILE A 103 -1.33 -4.48 -23.59
N ARG A 104 -1.93 -4.88 -22.48
CA ARG A 104 -3.14 -5.72 -22.49
C ARG A 104 -4.28 -5.07 -23.30
N TYR A 105 -4.50 -3.78 -23.09
CA TYR A 105 -5.52 -3.04 -23.83
C TYR A 105 -5.17 -2.92 -25.33
N MET A 106 -3.92 -2.54 -25.65
CA MET A 106 -3.45 -2.37 -27.03
C MET A 106 -3.46 -3.66 -27.83
N THR A 107 -3.32 -4.81 -27.17
CA THR A 107 -3.38 -6.14 -27.81
C THR A 107 -4.79 -6.75 -27.81
N GLY A 108 -5.82 -5.96 -27.47
CA GLY A 108 -7.20 -6.48 -27.43
C GLY A 108 -7.41 -7.59 -26.41
N GLY A 109 -6.65 -7.60 -25.31
CA GLY A 109 -6.74 -8.60 -24.25
C GLY A 109 -5.97 -9.90 -24.52
N GLN A 110 -5.26 -10.02 -25.64
CA GLN A 110 -4.48 -11.21 -25.98
C GLN A 110 -3.26 -11.41 -25.09
N ALA A 111 -2.63 -10.31 -24.63
CA ALA A 111 -1.53 -10.34 -23.69
C ALA A 111 -2.04 -10.22 -22.25
N THR A 112 -1.45 -10.99 -21.33
CA THR A 112 -1.54 -10.78 -19.89
C THR A 112 -0.20 -10.26 -19.38
N ILE A 113 -0.23 -9.42 -18.35
CA ILE A 113 0.98 -8.83 -17.75
C ILE A 113 0.95 -9.11 -16.25
N PRO A 114 1.18 -10.35 -15.83
CA PRO A 114 1.16 -10.76 -14.42
C PRO A 114 2.45 -10.32 -13.71
N ILE A 115 2.61 -9.01 -13.50
CA ILE A 115 3.79 -8.41 -12.91
C ILE A 115 3.43 -7.66 -11.62
N VAL A 116 4.29 -7.79 -10.63
CA VAL A 116 4.24 -6.99 -9.40
C VAL A 116 5.44 -6.04 -9.40
N PHE A 117 5.17 -4.75 -9.24
CA PHE A 117 6.18 -3.76 -8.89
C PHE A 117 6.06 -3.49 -7.40
N ARG A 118 7.11 -3.69 -6.62
CA ARG A 118 7.12 -3.36 -5.21
C ARG A 118 8.14 -2.26 -4.92
N ALA A 119 7.81 -1.36 -4.01
CA ALA A 119 8.69 -0.28 -3.60
C ALA A 119 8.37 0.18 -2.18
N SER A 120 9.39 0.50 -1.40
CA SER A 120 9.23 0.94 -0.02
C SER A 120 9.18 2.46 0.06
N MET A 121 8.11 2.97 0.65
CA MET A 121 7.97 4.38 1.00
C MET A 121 8.70 4.61 2.32
N TRP A 122 9.75 5.41 2.28
CA TRP A 122 10.55 5.67 3.45
C TRP A 122 9.98 6.84 4.25
N HIS A 123 9.98 6.69 5.56
CA HIS A 123 9.41 7.61 6.52
C HIS A 123 10.33 7.63 7.74
N GLU A 124 10.63 8.81 8.25
CA GLU A 124 11.60 9.00 9.31
C GLU A 124 13.01 8.49 8.96
N GLY A 125 13.99 8.81 9.74
CA GLY A 125 15.35 8.30 9.56
C GLY A 125 16.23 9.12 8.62
N SER A 126 15.89 10.37 8.34
CA SER A 126 16.74 11.31 7.59
C SER A 126 17.06 10.85 6.15
N ASN A 127 16.03 10.42 5.43
CA ASN A 127 16.18 9.93 4.06
C ASN A 127 16.15 11.06 3.02
N ALA A 128 15.80 12.28 3.43
CA ALA A 128 15.67 13.47 2.61
C ALA A 128 14.69 13.33 1.43
N ALA A 129 14.67 14.33 0.54
CA ALA A 129 13.67 14.45 -0.50
C ALA A 129 13.66 13.28 -1.50
N HIS A 130 14.85 12.77 -1.88
CA HIS A 130 14.95 11.75 -2.93
C HIS A 130 14.47 10.35 -2.52
N HIS A 131 14.31 10.08 -1.22
CA HIS A 131 13.96 8.76 -0.71
C HIS A 131 12.64 8.74 0.08
N SER A 132 11.94 9.89 0.20
CA SER A 132 10.77 10.00 1.09
C SER A 132 9.47 10.30 0.37
N ASP A 133 9.42 10.14 -0.95
CA ASP A 133 8.20 10.34 -1.73
C ASP A 133 7.19 9.20 -1.54
N ARG A 134 5.93 9.57 -1.77
CA ARG A 134 4.80 8.65 -1.84
C ARG A 134 4.13 8.78 -3.21
N PRO A 135 4.67 8.09 -4.24
CA PRO A 135 4.29 8.32 -5.62
C PRO A 135 2.98 7.63 -6.05
N TYR A 136 2.31 6.87 -5.18
CA TYR A 136 1.06 6.20 -5.54
C TYR A 136 0.00 7.12 -6.18
N PRO A 137 -0.15 8.42 -5.79
CA PRO A 137 -1.13 9.28 -6.44
C PRO A 137 -0.87 9.47 -7.94
N MET A 138 0.40 9.55 -8.34
CA MET A 138 0.76 9.68 -9.77
C MET A 138 0.37 8.42 -10.56
N LEU A 139 0.51 7.25 -9.97
CA LEU A 139 0.18 5.98 -10.61
C LEU A 139 -1.33 5.67 -10.56
N MET A 140 -2.07 6.22 -9.60
CA MET A 140 -3.54 6.10 -9.55
C MET A 140 -4.21 6.64 -10.81
N ASN A 141 -3.61 7.63 -11.47
CA ASN A 141 -4.09 8.19 -12.73
C ASN A 141 -3.64 7.39 -13.98
N ALA A 142 -3.09 6.19 -13.81
CA ALA A 142 -2.67 5.33 -14.91
C ALA A 142 -3.62 4.13 -15.07
N PRO A 143 -4.63 4.18 -15.98
CA PRO A 143 -5.53 3.05 -16.21
C PRO A 143 -4.78 1.79 -16.60
N GLY A 144 -5.16 0.65 -16.02
CA GLY A 144 -4.53 -0.65 -16.26
C GLY A 144 -3.61 -1.12 -15.14
N LEU A 145 -3.38 -0.30 -14.10
CA LEU A 145 -2.67 -0.69 -12.89
C LEU A 145 -3.65 -0.98 -11.75
N LYS A 146 -3.26 -1.90 -10.86
CA LYS A 146 -3.80 -1.99 -9.50
C LYS A 146 -2.75 -1.46 -8.52
N ILE A 147 -3.21 -0.84 -7.42
CA ILE A 147 -2.30 -0.22 -6.44
C ILE A 147 -2.76 -0.61 -5.03
N VAL A 148 -1.86 -1.16 -4.25
CA VAL A 148 -2.10 -1.53 -2.86
C VAL A 148 -1.10 -0.88 -1.92
N VAL A 149 -1.55 -0.53 -0.72
CA VAL A 149 -0.75 0.09 0.35
C VAL A 149 -1.10 -0.63 1.66
N PRO A 150 -0.56 -1.84 1.90
CA PRO A 150 -0.85 -2.61 3.10
C PRO A 150 -0.36 -1.93 4.37
N ALA A 151 -1.10 -2.09 5.48
CA ALA A 151 -0.79 -1.48 6.77
C ALA A 151 -0.53 -2.47 7.91
N THR A 152 -0.73 -3.78 7.70
CA THR A 152 -0.49 -4.81 8.72
C THR A 152 0.34 -5.97 8.18
N PRO A 153 1.01 -6.76 9.06
CA PRO A 153 1.72 -7.97 8.63
C PRO A 153 0.83 -8.96 7.87
N ALA A 154 -0.40 -9.19 8.30
CA ALA A 154 -1.33 -10.08 7.61
C ALA A 154 -1.70 -9.53 6.22
N ASP A 155 -1.98 -8.22 6.11
CA ASP A 155 -2.35 -7.65 4.83
C ASP A 155 -1.19 -7.61 3.85
N VAL A 156 0.03 -7.25 4.28
CA VAL A 156 1.16 -7.21 3.36
C VAL A 156 1.45 -8.60 2.80
N LYS A 157 1.39 -9.65 3.67
CA LYS A 157 1.53 -11.03 3.22
C LYS A 157 0.43 -11.43 2.23
N GLY A 158 -0.82 -11.19 2.60
CA GLY A 158 -1.98 -11.58 1.80
C GLY A 158 -2.09 -10.81 0.49
N LEU A 159 -1.81 -9.50 0.49
CA LEU A 159 -1.89 -8.65 -0.71
C LEU A 159 -0.75 -8.92 -1.69
N ILE A 160 0.49 -9.15 -1.21
CA ILE A 160 1.60 -9.55 -2.10
C ILE A 160 1.28 -10.88 -2.79
N LYS A 161 0.81 -11.89 -2.05
CA LYS A 161 0.40 -13.17 -2.64
C LYS A 161 -0.72 -13.00 -3.65
N SER A 162 -1.75 -12.20 -3.33
CA SER A 162 -2.85 -11.90 -4.26
C SER A 162 -2.35 -11.15 -5.50
N ALA A 163 -1.42 -10.21 -5.34
CA ALA A 163 -0.82 -9.47 -6.44
C ALA A 163 0.00 -10.37 -7.38
N ILE A 164 0.80 -11.30 -6.83
CA ILE A 164 1.57 -12.26 -7.63
C ILE A 164 0.66 -13.20 -8.44
N ARG A 165 -0.51 -13.52 -7.91
CA ARG A 165 -1.51 -14.39 -8.57
C ARG A 165 -2.40 -13.67 -9.56
N ASP A 166 -2.43 -12.34 -9.54
CA ASP A 166 -3.23 -11.55 -10.47
C ASP A 166 -2.62 -11.53 -11.89
N ASP A 167 -3.47 -11.44 -12.91
CA ASP A 167 -3.04 -11.39 -14.31
C ASP A 167 -2.93 -9.94 -14.86
N VAL A 168 -3.12 -8.95 -13.97
CA VAL A 168 -3.01 -7.52 -14.24
C VAL A 168 -1.86 -6.94 -13.42
N PRO A 169 -1.12 -5.94 -13.93
CA PRO A 169 -0.03 -5.34 -13.20
C PRO A 169 -0.48 -4.75 -11.86
N VAL A 170 0.23 -5.09 -10.78
CA VAL A 170 -0.03 -4.57 -9.43
C VAL A 170 1.20 -3.83 -8.93
N VAL A 171 1.00 -2.63 -8.38
CA VAL A 171 2.03 -1.90 -7.65
C VAL A 171 1.76 -2.01 -6.16
N VAL A 172 2.74 -2.50 -5.41
CA VAL A 172 2.70 -2.66 -3.95
C VAL A 172 3.60 -1.61 -3.33
N PHE A 173 3.02 -0.67 -2.61
CA PHE A 173 3.77 0.32 -1.84
C PHE A 173 3.80 -0.09 -0.37
N GLU A 174 4.97 -0.42 0.13
CA GLU A 174 5.23 -0.77 1.52
C GLU A 174 5.67 0.47 2.30
N ASP A 175 5.20 0.61 3.54
CA ASP A 175 5.66 1.70 4.39
C ASP A 175 6.73 1.18 5.37
N ASN A 176 7.94 1.74 5.31
CA ASN A 176 9.05 1.26 6.13
C ASN A 176 8.85 1.52 7.63
N SER A 177 8.02 2.49 8.00
CA SER A 177 7.67 2.72 9.42
C SER A 177 6.97 1.52 10.05
N LEU A 178 6.41 0.62 9.22
CA LEU A 178 5.73 -0.60 9.65
C LEU A 178 6.65 -1.83 9.74
N TRP A 179 7.85 -1.79 9.16
CA TRP A 179 8.70 -2.98 8.98
C TRP A 179 8.96 -3.78 10.25
N PHE A 180 9.18 -3.10 11.37
CA PHE A 180 9.45 -3.73 12.66
C PHE A 180 8.21 -3.89 13.54
N GLN A 181 7.05 -3.48 13.06
CA GLN A 181 5.80 -3.73 13.75
C GLN A 181 5.41 -5.20 13.59
N SER A 182 5.16 -5.87 14.70
CA SER A 182 4.68 -7.24 14.72
C SER A 182 3.16 -7.28 14.86
N GLY A 183 2.55 -8.27 14.24
CA GLY A 183 1.11 -8.48 14.30
C GLY A 183 0.71 -9.92 13.98
N PRO A 184 -0.55 -10.27 14.23
CA PRO A 184 -1.07 -11.60 13.99
C PRO A 184 -1.13 -11.89 12.48
N VAL A 185 -0.60 -13.03 12.07
CA VAL A 185 -0.68 -13.56 10.71
C VAL A 185 -1.13 -15.02 10.77
N PRO A 186 -2.19 -15.42 10.05
CA PRO A 186 -2.60 -16.82 9.98
C PRO A 186 -1.49 -17.74 9.44
N GLU A 187 -1.35 -18.92 9.99
CA GLU A 187 -0.52 -19.97 9.40
C GLU A 187 -1.22 -20.60 8.19
N GLY A 188 -0.42 -21.07 7.23
CA GLY A 188 -0.94 -21.68 6.01
C GLY A 188 -1.33 -20.69 4.94
N GLU A 189 -2.29 -21.07 4.13
CA GLU A 189 -2.72 -20.24 2.99
C GLU A 189 -3.49 -19.01 3.49
N HIS A 190 -2.93 -17.83 3.20
CA HIS A 190 -3.53 -16.55 3.55
C HIS A 190 -3.48 -15.60 2.36
N LEU A 191 -4.64 -15.18 1.88
CA LEU A 191 -4.81 -14.21 0.80
C LEU A 191 -5.68 -13.06 1.28
N THR A 192 -5.32 -11.85 0.89
CA THR A 192 -6.15 -10.66 1.08
C THR A 192 -6.67 -10.21 -0.28
N PRO A 193 -7.98 -10.11 -0.51
CA PRO A 193 -8.51 -9.72 -1.80
C PRO A 193 -8.15 -8.27 -2.13
N LEU A 194 -7.77 -8.04 -3.40
CA LEU A 194 -7.52 -6.71 -3.94
C LEU A 194 -8.84 -5.95 -4.08
N GLY A 195 -8.84 -4.66 -3.73
CA GLY A 195 -10.03 -3.81 -3.84
C GLY A 195 -11.04 -3.95 -2.70
N VAL A 196 -10.67 -4.59 -1.60
CA VAL A 196 -11.54 -4.73 -0.41
C VAL A 196 -10.90 -4.04 0.78
N ALA A 197 -11.58 -3.05 1.35
CA ALA A 197 -11.15 -2.34 2.55
C ALA A 197 -11.30 -3.18 3.83
N ALA A 198 -10.66 -2.75 4.90
CA ALA A 198 -10.87 -3.32 6.23
C ALA A 198 -11.32 -2.27 7.23
N THR A 199 -12.39 -2.55 7.95
CA THR A 199 -12.74 -1.77 9.14
C THR A 199 -11.84 -2.24 10.29
N ARG A 200 -10.87 -1.40 10.67
CA ARG A 200 -9.92 -1.68 11.75
C ARG A 200 -10.51 -1.43 13.12
N ARG A 201 -11.43 -0.50 13.20
CA ARG A 201 -12.19 -0.17 14.39
C ARG A 201 -13.59 0.26 13.96
N PRO A 202 -14.66 -0.30 14.51
CA PRO A 202 -16.02 0.21 14.29
C PRO A 202 -16.24 1.53 15.02
N GLY A 203 -17.15 2.37 14.50
CA GLY A 203 -17.53 3.64 15.10
C GLY A 203 -18.72 4.28 14.38
N ASP A 204 -19.39 5.23 15.06
CA ASP A 204 -20.67 5.77 14.61
C ASP A 204 -20.67 7.30 14.44
N ASP A 205 -19.64 8.03 14.94
CA ASP A 205 -19.62 9.49 14.94
C ASP A 205 -18.81 10.09 13.80
N VAL A 206 -17.67 9.47 13.45
CA VAL A 206 -16.72 9.95 12.43
C VAL A 206 -16.17 8.77 11.64
N THR A 207 -16.11 8.91 10.32
CA THR A 207 -15.34 8.03 9.42
C THR A 207 -13.93 8.57 9.28
N LEU A 208 -12.94 7.79 9.69
CA LEU A 208 -11.52 8.07 9.50
C LEU A 208 -10.90 7.06 8.53
N VAL A 209 -10.64 7.48 7.30
CA VAL A 209 -9.90 6.67 6.33
C VAL A 209 -8.42 6.96 6.51
N ALA A 210 -7.59 5.94 6.75
CA ALA A 210 -6.16 6.11 6.93
C ALA A 210 -5.36 5.19 5.99
N ILE A 211 -4.32 5.70 5.36
CA ILE A 211 -3.56 5.02 4.30
C ILE A 211 -2.18 4.61 4.82
N GLY A 212 -1.82 3.32 4.63
CA GLY A 212 -0.50 2.80 4.97
C GLY A 212 -0.10 3.06 6.42
N GLY A 213 1.07 3.65 6.64
CA GLY A 213 1.59 3.96 7.98
C GLY A 213 0.70 4.86 8.84
N ALA A 214 -0.20 5.66 8.23
CA ALA A 214 -1.16 6.47 8.97
C ALA A 214 -2.19 5.63 9.76
N GLN A 215 -2.33 4.34 9.47
CA GLN A 215 -3.23 3.45 10.23
C GLN A 215 -2.88 3.38 11.72
N LYS A 216 -1.60 3.37 12.05
CA LYS A 216 -1.15 3.32 13.44
C LYS A 216 -1.65 4.54 14.22
N VAL A 217 -1.32 5.73 13.76
CA VAL A 217 -1.72 6.98 14.43
C VAL A 217 -3.23 7.22 14.39
N ALA A 218 -3.93 6.69 13.38
CA ALA A 218 -5.39 6.72 13.31
C ALA A 218 -6.06 5.86 14.41
N LEU A 219 -5.54 4.67 14.67
CA LEU A 219 -6.05 3.81 15.74
C LEU A 219 -5.74 4.37 17.15
N GLU A 220 -4.57 4.97 17.32
CA GLU A 220 -4.21 5.68 18.56
C GLU A 220 -5.16 6.86 18.79
N ALA A 221 -5.39 7.70 17.77
CA ALA A 221 -6.32 8.84 17.85
C ALA A 221 -7.75 8.39 18.15
N ALA A 222 -8.25 7.36 17.46
CA ALA A 222 -9.57 6.81 17.72
C ALA A 222 -9.72 6.25 19.15
N THR A 223 -8.64 5.74 19.72
CA THR A 223 -8.62 5.25 21.11
C THR A 223 -8.67 6.41 22.10
N ALA A 224 -7.90 7.47 21.86
CA ALA A 224 -7.93 8.68 22.70
C ALA A 224 -9.31 9.34 22.67
N LEU A 225 -9.89 9.54 21.49
CA LEU A 225 -11.22 10.15 21.30
C LEU A 225 -12.35 9.35 21.92
N ALA A 226 -12.24 8.03 21.97
CA ALA A 226 -13.24 7.19 22.64
C ALA A 226 -13.33 7.46 24.15
N SER A 227 -12.22 7.84 24.80
CA SER A 227 -12.24 8.24 26.21
C SER A 227 -12.97 9.57 26.45
N GLU A 228 -13.15 10.35 25.39
CA GLU A 228 -13.90 11.63 25.38
C GLU A 228 -15.35 11.46 24.86
N GLY A 229 -15.75 10.22 24.57
CA GLY A 229 -17.12 9.90 24.12
C GLY A 229 -17.33 9.99 22.60
N CYS A 230 -16.27 10.14 21.79
CA CYS A 230 -16.35 10.17 20.33
C CYS A 230 -16.01 8.79 19.74
N SER A 231 -16.96 8.21 19.00
CA SER A 231 -16.85 6.88 18.38
C SER A 231 -16.38 7.00 16.92
N VAL A 232 -15.07 6.75 16.69
CA VAL A 232 -14.45 6.88 15.38
C VAL A 232 -14.35 5.51 14.70
N GLU A 233 -14.94 5.38 13.51
CA GLU A 233 -14.71 4.24 12.62
C GLU A 233 -13.41 4.44 11.84
N VAL A 234 -12.48 3.50 11.98
CA VAL A 234 -11.19 3.54 11.25
C VAL A 234 -11.24 2.55 10.11
N ILE A 235 -11.14 3.06 8.89
CA ILE A 235 -11.11 2.27 7.64
C ILE A 235 -9.70 2.30 7.06
N ASP A 236 -9.19 1.10 6.77
CA ASP A 236 -7.99 0.89 5.97
C ASP A 236 -8.42 0.51 4.55
N PRO A 237 -8.17 1.34 3.55
CA PRO A 237 -8.55 1.02 2.18
C PRO A 237 -7.76 -0.16 1.62
N ARG A 238 -6.55 -0.44 2.09
CA ARG A 238 -5.62 -1.49 1.63
C ARG A 238 -5.29 -1.39 0.14
N SER A 239 -6.28 -1.14 -0.70
CA SER A 239 -6.17 -0.90 -2.15
C SER A 239 -6.62 0.50 -2.48
N LEU A 240 -5.82 1.21 -3.27
CA LEU A 240 -6.17 2.52 -3.81
C LEU A 240 -6.75 2.40 -5.22
N VAL A 241 -6.34 1.37 -5.95
CA VAL A 241 -6.90 1.00 -7.27
C VAL A 241 -7.02 -0.52 -7.35
N PRO A 242 -8.25 -1.06 -7.45
CA PRO A 242 -9.52 -0.37 -7.25
C PRO A 242 -9.74 0.03 -5.79
N LEU A 243 -10.40 1.13 -5.56
CA LEU A 243 -10.81 1.60 -4.23
C LEU A 243 -12.14 0.93 -3.83
N ASP A 244 -12.26 0.51 -2.58
CA ASP A 244 -13.52 0.03 -2.00
C ASP A 244 -14.44 1.21 -1.65
N ARG A 245 -15.02 1.81 -2.69
CA ARG A 245 -15.95 2.95 -2.55
C ARG A 245 -17.16 2.60 -1.68
N PRO A 246 -17.84 1.43 -1.85
CA PRO A 246 -18.97 1.06 -1.02
C PRO A 246 -18.66 1.04 0.48
N ALA A 247 -17.52 0.53 0.89
CA ALA A 247 -17.14 0.49 2.30
C ALA A 247 -16.95 1.89 2.89
N ILE A 248 -16.29 2.78 2.15
CA ILE A 248 -16.06 4.17 2.58
C ILE A 248 -17.38 4.95 2.59
N LEU A 249 -18.15 4.91 1.51
CA LEU A 249 -19.41 5.65 1.41
C LEU A 249 -20.44 5.18 2.42
N GLY A 250 -20.59 3.87 2.62
CA GLY A 250 -21.50 3.33 3.63
C GLY A 250 -21.13 3.74 5.06
N SER A 251 -19.85 3.96 5.36
CA SER A 251 -19.42 4.55 6.62
C SER A 251 -19.79 6.03 6.71
N VAL A 252 -19.51 6.81 5.65
CA VAL A 252 -19.85 8.24 5.59
C VAL A 252 -21.36 8.46 5.72
N GLU A 253 -22.18 7.61 5.10
CA GLU A 253 -23.64 7.69 5.22
C GLU A 253 -24.12 7.52 6.67
N ARG A 254 -23.49 6.66 7.45
CA ARG A 254 -23.82 6.47 8.88
C ARG A 254 -23.34 7.63 9.74
N THR A 255 -22.09 8.04 9.59
CA THR A 255 -21.44 9.00 10.48
C THR A 255 -21.73 10.46 10.11
N GLY A 256 -21.80 10.74 8.82
CA GLY A 256 -21.95 12.10 8.28
C GLY A 256 -20.69 12.96 8.37
N ARG A 257 -19.54 12.41 8.83
CA ARG A 257 -18.27 13.12 8.96
C ARG A 257 -17.14 12.30 8.39
N LEU A 258 -16.31 12.89 7.53
CA LEU A 258 -15.20 12.23 6.90
C LEU A 258 -13.88 12.96 7.17
N VAL A 259 -12.93 12.22 7.72
CA VAL A 259 -11.52 12.61 7.87
C VAL A 259 -10.66 11.60 7.12
N ILE A 260 -9.64 12.07 6.39
CA ILE A 260 -8.75 11.21 5.63
C ILE A 260 -7.32 11.53 6.04
N ALA A 261 -6.61 10.54 6.56
CA ALA A 261 -5.19 10.60 6.91
C ALA A 261 -4.36 9.91 5.81
N ASP A 262 -3.63 10.70 5.05
CA ASP A 262 -2.84 10.27 3.90
C ASP A 262 -1.43 10.84 3.99
N PRO A 263 -0.37 10.02 4.14
CA PRO A 263 0.99 10.51 4.25
C PRO A 263 1.56 11.09 2.95
N ALA A 264 0.86 11.02 1.81
CA ALA A 264 1.27 11.72 0.59
C ALA A 264 1.08 13.23 0.69
N ASN A 265 1.72 13.97 -0.23
CA ASN A 265 1.53 15.40 -0.37
C ASN A 265 0.06 15.74 -0.64
N ARG A 266 -0.36 16.95 -0.21
CA ARG A 266 -1.78 17.34 -0.20
C ARG A 266 -2.42 17.40 -1.58
N THR A 267 -1.69 17.95 -2.56
CA THR A 267 -2.21 18.14 -3.91
C THR A 267 -2.31 16.84 -4.67
N CYS A 268 -3.47 16.55 -5.24
CA CYS A 268 -3.76 15.36 -6.03
C CYS A 268 -3.48 14.02 -5.29
N SER A 269 -3.53 14.01 -3.97
CA SER A 269 -3.35 12.79 -3.17
C SER A 269 -4.51 11.81 -3.29
N ALA A 270 -4.34 10.58 -2.78
CA ALA A 270 -5.44 9.64 -2.65
C ALA A 270 -6.56 10.20 -1.76
N ALA A 271 -6.20 11.00 -0.74
CA ALA A 271 -7.18 11.73 0.07
C ALA A 271 -8.01 12.72 -0.75
N SER A 272 -7.45 13.30 -1.82
CA SER A 272 -8.19 14.21 -2.71
C SER A 272 -9.25 13.46 -3.51
N GLU A 273 -8.92 12.29 -4.04
CA GLU A 273 -9.85 11.42 -4.77
C GLU A 273 -10.96 10.88 -3.86
N ILE A 274 -10.61 10.39 -2.68
CA ILE A 274 -11.60 9.92 -1.70
C ILE A 274 -12.55 11.05 -1.29
N ALA A 275 -12.03 12.25 -1.10
CA ALA A 275 -12.85 13.43 -0.77
C ALA A 275 -13.79 13.81 -1.92
N ALA A 276 -13.33 13.75 -3.18
CA ALA A 276 -14.15 14.01 -4.36
C ALA A 276 -15.28 12.98 -4.48
N ILE A 277 -14.97 11.69 -4.38
CA ILE A 277 -15.97 10.60 -4.39
C ILE A 277 -17.03 10.82 -3.31
N ALA A 278 -16.64 11.12 -2.08
CA ALA A 278 -17.59 11.36 -0.99
C ALA A 278 -18.44 12.63 -1.21
N ALA A 279 -17.84 13.68 -1.79
CA ALA A 279 -18.57 14.89 -2.14
C ALA A 279 -19.56 14.69 -3.30
N GLU A 280 -19.25 13.82 -4.26
CA GLU A 280 -20.13 13.53 -5.39
C GLU A 280 -21.29 12.57 -5.00
N GLU A 281 -21.00 11.53 -4.21
CA GLU A 281 -21.93 10.43 -4.00
C GLU A 281 -22.63 10.46 -2.62
N ALA A 282 -22.01 11.07 -1.61
CA ALA A 282 -22.53 11.13 -0.24
C ALA A 282 -22.71 12.57 0.29
N PHE A 283 -22.70 13.60 -0.57
CA PHE A 283 -22.83 15.00 -0.15
C PHE A 283 -24.02 15.26 0.75
N HIS A 284 -25.15 14.64 0.44
CA HIS A 284 -26.42 14.78 1.17
C HIS A 284 -26.36 14.21 2.61
N CYS A 285 -25.38 13.38 2.92
CA CYS A 285 -25.16 12.80 4.25
C CYS A 285 -24.16 13.60 5.08
N LEU A 286 -23.36 14.48 4.45
CA LEU A 286 -22.28 15.22 5.14
C LEU A 286 -22.86 16.27 6.10
N LYS A 287 -22.43 16.19 7.36
CA LYS A 287 -22.79 17.12 8.44
C LYS A 287 -21.70 18.16 8.72
N ALA A 288 -20.49 17.96 8.14
CA ALA A 288 -19.33 18.83 8.33
C ALA A 288 -18.46 18.80 7.06
N PRO A 289 -17.54 19.77 6.91
CA PRO A 289 -16.56 19.72 5.83
C PRO A 289 -15.71 18.46 5.88
N ILE A 290 -15.34 17.91 4.70
CA ILE A 290 -14.38 16.80 4.60
C ILE A 290 -12.98 17.32 4.95
N MET A 291 -12.31 16.66 5.89
CA MET A 291 -10.98 17.06 6.35
C MET A 291 -9.91 16.07 5.84
N ARG A 292 -8.81 16.63 5.35
CA ARG A 292 -7.65 15.87 4.88
C ARG A 292 -6.42 16.22 5.71
N ILE A 293 -5.83 15.24 6.34
CA ILE A 293 -4.59 15.34 7.11
C ILE A 293 -3.51 14.69 6.25
N THR A 294 -2.68 15.50 5.64
CA THR A 294 -1.72 15.10 4.61
C THR A 294 -0.37 15.75 4.87
N THR A 295 0.68 15.22 4.24
CA THR A 295 1.96 15.93 4.16
C THR A 295 1.77 17.23 3.37
N PRO A 296 2.36 18.36 3.80
CA PRO A 296 2.36 19.61 3.02
C PRO A 296 3.03 19.42 1.67
N ASP A 297 2.72 20.32 0.71
CA ASP A 297 3.31 20.30 -0.65
C ASP A 297 4.74 20.87 -0.63
N ILE A 298 5.64 20.22 0.08
CA ILE A 298 7.06 20.54 0.17
C ILE A 298 7.91 19.28 0.04
N PRO A 299 9.15 19.37 -0.47
CA PRO A 299 10.10 18.26 -0.38
C PRO A 299 10.43 17.91 1.08
N ILE A 300 10.59 16.63 1.36
CA ILE A 300 10.90 16.16 2.72
C ILE A 300 12.32 16.57 3.12
N PRO A 301 12.50 17.27 4.24
CA PRO A 301 13.82 17.67 4.72
C PRO A 301 14.59 16.50 5.32
N PHE A 302 15.94 16.65 5.40
CA PHE A 302 16.82 15.65 6.01
C PHE A 302 16.74 15.63 7.55
N SER A 303 16.56 16.80 8.17
CA SER A 303 16.57 16.91 9.64
C SER A 303 15.29 16.32 10.24
N PRO A 304 15.38 15.38 11.20
CA PRO A 304 14.19 14.80 11.86
C PRO A 304 13.28 15.87 12.48
N SER A 305 13.83 16.90 13.09
CA SER A 305 13.05 17.98 13.71
C SER A 305 12.21 18.80 12.70
N LEU A 306 12.53 18.71 11.40
CA LEU A 306 11.76 19.32 10.32
C LEU A 306 10.91 18.29 9.59
N GLU A 307 11.33 17.03 9.53
CA GLU A 307 10.63 15.93 8.87
C GLU A 307 9.42 15.46 9.68
N ASP A 308 9.63 15.07 10.96
CA ASP A 308 8.62 14.42 11.78
C ASP A 308 7.28 15.20 11.88
N PRO A 309 7.29 16.55 12.00
CA PRO A 309 6.05 17.31 12.07
C PRO A 309 5.24 17.34 10.77
N LEU A 310 5.77 16.87 9.65
CA LEU A 310 5.08 16.97 8.36
C LEU A 310 3.97 15.92 8.19
N TYR A 311 4.17 14.74 8.73
CA TYR A 311 3.28 13.60 8.52
C TYR A 311 2.00 13.67 9.36
N PRO A 312 0.94 12.92 9.02
CA PRO A 312 -0.19 12.69 9.90
C PRO A 312 0.28 12.14 11.27
N SER A 313 -0.25 12.70 12.35
CA SER A 313 0.04 12.26 13.71
C SER A 313 -1.25 12.08 14.51
N THR A 314 -1.16 11.38 15.63
CA THR A 314 -2.26 11.17 16.57
C THR A 314 -2.87 12.50 17.00
N GLU A 315 -2.04 13.49 17.36
CA GLU A 315 -2.47 14.80 17.85
C GLU A 315 -3.20 15.59 16.76
N LYS A 316 -2.68 15.58 15.51
CA LYS A 316 -3.34 16.25 14.37
C LYS A 316 -4.71 15.65 14.08
N ILE A 317 -4.83 14.32 14.17
CA ILE A 317 -6.10 13.63 13.93
C ILE A 317 -7.10 13.97 15.04
N VAL A 318 -6.69 13.93 16.29
CA VAL A 318 -7.53 14.28 17.45
C VAL A 318 -8.01 15.75 17.32
N ASP A 319 -7.09 16.70 17.09
CA ASP A 319 -7.41 18.13 16.95
C ASP A 319 -8.41 18.40 15.80
N VAL A 320 -8.24 17.72 14.67
CA VAL A 320 -9.18 17.86 13.54
C VAL A 320 -10.55 17.29 13.87
N ILE A 321 -10.61 16.10 14.49
CA ILE A 321 -11.90 15.46 14.79
C ILE A 321 -12.66 16.23 15.88
N GLN A 322 -11.99 16.73 16.90
CA GLN A 322 -12.61 17.57 17.95
C GLN A 322 -13.24 18.85 17.37
N LYS A 323 -12.64 19.44 16.33
CA LYS A 323 -13.21 20.64 15.65
C LYS A 323 -14.42 20.32 14.75
N LEU A 324 -14.68 19.05 14.44
CA LEU A 324 -15.83 18.61 13.65
C LEU A 324 -17.06 18.24 14.48
N GLN A 325 -16.91 18.13 15.79
CA GLN A 325 -18.01 17.87 16.74
C GLN A 325 -18.77 19.14 17.05
#